data_a797cdc9c684824ae67cd2e364b37232
#
_entry.id   a797cdc9c684824ae67cd2e364b37232
#
_cell.length_a   1.000
_cell.length_b   1.000
_cell.length_c   1.000
_cell.angle_alpha   90.00
_cell.angle_beta   90.00
_cell.angle_gamma   90.00
#
_symmetry.space_group_name_H-M   'P 1'
#
loop_
_entity.id
_entity.type
_entity.pdbx_description
1 polymer ?
#
loop_
_entity_poly.entity_id
_entity_poly.type
_entity_poly.pdbx_seq_one_letter_code
_entity_poly.pdbx_strand_id
1 'polypeptide(L)'
;MKVKVQTLDGSGSGGKAGSDIELNDAVFGVEPRADILHRVVTWQLEKRRGTARGARERSDVNRTGKKFGRQKGGGTARHGDRRAPIFVGGGKAHGPRVRDFDPSLNKKVRALGLKMALSAKAKGGNLVVLDNLDVKEAKTALLKEQIGKLGFGKNILVIDGDALNVGFAKASSNLSEIDLLPAVGANVYDILNHETLVLTRAAVEKLEGRFNG
;
A
#
# COMPACT_ATOMS: atom_id res chain seq x y z
N MET A 1 4.47 24.13 -10.31
CA MET A 1 4.72 23.27 -11.48
C MET A 1 3.46 23.23 -12.35
N LYS A 2 3.55 23.43 -13.69
CA LYS A 2 2.35 23.38 -14.58
C LYS A 2 2.24 22.01 -15.23
N VAL A 3 1.06 21.42 -15.19
CA VAL A 3 0.76 20.12 -15.80
C VAL A 3 -0.47 20.26 -16.67
N LYS A 4 -0.44 19.65 -17.87
CA LYS A 4 -1.56 19.63 -18.80
C LYS A 4 -2.64 18.67 -18.30
N VAL A 5 -3.88 19.15 -18.27
CA VAL A 5 -5.03 18.30 -17.93
C VAL A 5 -5.48 17.55 -19.18
N GLN A 6 -5.70 16.25 -19.04
CA GLN A 6 -6.19 15.39 -20.10
C GLN A 6 -7.66 15.02 -19.85
N THR A 7 -8.34 14.55 -20.87
CA THR A 7 -9.69 13.98 -20.77
C THR A 7 -9.63 12.47 -21.01
N LEU A 8 -10.45 11.70 -20.33
CA LEU A 8 -10.47 10.24 -20.43
C LEU A 8 -10.83 9.75 -21.85
N ASP A 9 -11.64 10.53 -22.60
CA ASP A 9 -12.06 10.19 -23.97
C ASP A 9 -10.94 10.35 -25.03
N GLY A 10 -9.74 10.73 -24.63
CA GLY A 10 -8.61 10.90 -25.58
C GLY A 10 -8.81 12.05 -26.59
N SER A 11 -9.88 12.82 -26.50
CA SER A 11 -10.18 13.95 -27.40
C SER A 11 -9.26 15.16 -27.18
N GLY A 12 -8.34 15.08 -26.22
CA GLY A 12 -7.36 16.14 -25.93
C GLY A 12 -6.20 16.26 -26.93
N SER A 13 -6.13 15.37 -27.94
CA SER A 13 -5.08 15.43 -28.98
C SER A 13 -5.40 16.35 -30.16
N GLY A 14 -6.54 17.05 -30.17
CA GLY A 14 -6.93 17.83 -31.34
C GLY A 14 -7.96 18.96 -31.17
N GLY A 15 -8.38 19.32 -29.97
CA GLY A 15 -9.37 20.37 -29.85
C GLY A 15 -9.68 20.84 -28.46
N LYS A 16 -9.20 22.01 -28.09
CA LYS A 16 -9.19 22.68 -26.80
C LYS A 16 -8.24 22.02 -25.77
N ALA A 17 -7.04 22.57 -25.70
CA ALA A 17 -6.11 22.35 -24.59
C ALA A 17 -6.89 22.51 -23.29
N GLY A 18 -7.02 21.41 -22.54
CA GLY A 18 -7.53 21.47 -21.19
C GLY A 18 -6.69 22.49 -20.42
N SER A 19 -7.34 23.34 -19.65
CA SER A 19 -6.66 24.40 -18.89
C SER A 19 -5.53 23.74 -18.07
N ASP A 20 -4.31 24.26 -18.23
CA ASP A 20 -3.19 23.84 -17.39
C ASP A 20 -3.57 24.00 -15.91
N ILE A 21 -3.23 23.02 -15.11
CA ILE A 21 -3.35 23.11 -13.64
C ILE A 21 -2.00 23.46 -13.04
N GLU A 22 -1.98 24.40 -12.12
CA GLU A 22 -0.79 24.72 -11.35
C GLU A 22 -0.74 23.87 -10.09
N LEU A 23 0.24 22.99 -10.00
CA LEU A 23 0.50 22.16 -8.81
C LEU A 23 1.38 22.92 -7.84
N ASN A 24 1.06 22.85 -6.55
CA ASN A 24 1.81 23.51 -5.48
C ASN A 24 3.17 22.82 -5.29
N ASP A 25 4.25 23.60 -5.48
CA ASP A 25 5.62 23.09 -5.34
C ASP A 25 5.97 22.62 -3.91
N ALA A 26 5.26 23.13 -2.88
CA ALA A 26 5.41 22.65 -1.51
C ALA A 26 4.92 21.20 -1.31
N VAL A 27 4.14 20.65 -2.25
CA VAL A 27 3.60 19.29 -2.22
C VAL A 27 4.23 18.42 -3.30
N PHE A 28 4.35 18.94 -4.53
CA PHE A 28 4.80 18.19 -5.71
C PHE A 28 6.25 18.50 -6.14
N GLY A 29 6.90 19.50 -5.51
CA GLY A 29 8.26 19.94 -5.84
C GLY A 29 9.34 19.48 -4.86
N VAL A 30 8.98 18.72 -3.82
CA VAL A 30 9.91 18.29 -2.76
C VAL A 30 10.94 17.30 -3.32
N GLU A 31 12.20 17.39 -2.86
CA GLU A 31 13.22 16.44 -3.25
C GLU A 31 12.98 15.06 -2.63
N PRO A 32 12.85 13.99 -3.43
CA PRO A 32 12.61 12.65 -2.91
C PRO A 32 13.84 12.10 -2.18
N ARG A 33 13.65 11.62 -0.95
CA ARG A 33 14.66 10.96 -0.14
C ARG A 33 14.28 9.48 0.07
N ALA A 34 15.14 8.58 -0.39
CA ALA A 34 14.91 7.13 -0.33
C ALA A 34 14.78 6.60 1.10
N ASP A 35 15.54 7.16 2.06
CA ASP A 35 15.50 6.75 3.47
C ASP A 35 14.13 7.02 4.12
N ILE A 36 13.53 8.18 3.84
CA ILE A 36 12.20 8.54 4.37
C ILE A 36 11.12 7.69 3.72
N LEU A 37 11.16 7.54 2.38
CA LEU A 37 10.22 6.71 1.64
C LEU A 37 10.25 5.26 2.14
N HIS A 38 11.45 4.67 2.30
CA HIS A 38 11.64 3.32 2.83
C HIS A 38 11.03 3.16 4.24
N ARG A 39 11.26 4.13 5.14
CA ARG A 39 10.71 4.09 6.51
C ARG A 39 9.18 4.12 6.50
N VAL A 40 8.57 4.94 5.63
CA VAL A 40 7.11 5.03 5.53
C VAL A 40 6.53 3.74 4.93
N VAL A 41 7.14 3.20 3.87
CA VAL A 41 6.72 1.93 3.25
C VAL A 41 6.81 0.77 4.25
N THR A 42 7.94 0.64 4.96
CA THR A 42 8.12 -0.39 5.99
C THR A 42 7.06 -0.26 7.08
N TRP A 43 6.81 0.98 7.56
CA TRP A 43 5.75 1.23 8.54
C TRP A 43 4.37 0.80 8.03
N GLN A 44 4.01 1.09 6.78
CA GLN A 44 2.72 0.70 6.20
C GLN A 44 2.58 -0.82 6.06
N LEU A 45 3.63 -1.50 5.60
CA LEU A 45 3.64 -2.96 5.44
C LEU A 45 3.55 -3.68 6.79
N GLU A 46 4.30 -3.22 7.80
CA GLU A 46 4.23 -3.79 9.15
C GLU A 46 2.85 -3.59 9.77
N LYS A 47 2.24 -2.41 9.60
CA LYS A 47 0.89 -2.14 10.10
C LYS A 47 -0.19 -3.00 9.43
N ARG A 48 -0.01 -3.36 8.15
CA ARG A 48 -0.90 -4.31 7.44
C ARG A 48 -0.69 -5.76 7.88
N ARG A 49 0.44 -6.06 8.52
CA ARG A 49 0.78 -7.40 8.97
C ARG A 49 -0.10 -7.80 10.16
N GLY A 50 -0.85 -8.89 10.00
CA GLY A 50 -1.66 -9.43 11.09
C GLY A 50 -0.81 -9.93 12.26
N THR A 51 -1.46 -10.15 13.41
CA THR A 51 -0.85 -10.71 14.62
C THR A 51 -0.19 -12.06 14.32
N ALA A 52 1.02 -12.27 14.85
CA ALA A 52 1.72 -13.55 14.71
C ALA A 52 1.00 -14.62 15.53
N ARG A 53 0.87 -15.82 14.96
CA ARG A 53 0.41 -16.99 15.70
C ARG A 53 1.44 -17.40 16.74
N GLY A 54 1.00 -17.73 17.96
CA GLY A 54 1.86 -18.26 19.01
C GLY A 54 2.04 -19.76 18.92
N ALA A 55 3.25 -20.27 19.19
CA ALA A 55 3.49 -21.67 19.44
C ALA A 55 3.54 -21.92 20.93
N ARG A 56 3.02 -23.05 21.38
CA ARG A 56 3.07 -23.45 22.80
C ARG A 56 4.51 -23.84 23.18
N GLU A 57 5.04 -23.19 24.18
CA GLU A 57 6.31 -23.54 24.79
C GLU A 57 6.13 -24.72 25.79
N ARG A 58 7.22 -25.19 26.35
CA ARG A 58 7.22 -26.30 27.32
C ARG A 58 6.29 -26.04 28.51
N SER A 59 6.22 -24.80 28.98
CA SER A 59 5.34 -24.40 30.10
C SER A 59 3.86 -24.40 29.74
N ASP A 60 3.55 -24.14 28.47
CA ASP A 60 2.15 -23.95 27.96
C ASP A 60 1.50 -25.29 27.57
N VAL A 61 2.31 -26.35 27.43
CA VAL A 61 1.80 -27.67 27.03
C VAL A 61 1.19 -28.36 28.24
N ASN A 62 -0.07 -28.74 28.18
CA ASN A 62 -0.77 -29.49 29.20
C ASN A 62 -0.39 -30.98 29.13
N ARG A 63 0.68 -31.35 29.76
CA ARG A 63 1.17 -32.74 29.92
C ARG A 63 1.76 -32.95 31.32
N THR A 64 2.01 -34.22 31.68
CA THR A 64 2.62 -34.54 32.96
C THR A 64 4.00 -33.89 33.13
N GLY A 65 4.20 -33.20 34.26
CA GLY A 65 5.49 -32.66 34.69
C GLY A 65 6.38 -33.68 35.41
N LYS A 66 5.89 -34.93 35.59
CA LYS A 66 6.67 -35.99 36.22
C LYS A 66 7.88 -36.37 35.37
N LYS A 67 9.02 -36.59 36.03
CA LYS A 67 10.24 -37.09 35.38
C LYS A 67 9.94 -38.40 34.63
N PHE A 68 10.37 -38.49 33.36
CA PHE A 68 10.05 -39.62 32.46
C PHE A 68 10.57 -40.96 32.97
N GLY A 69 11.75 -41.00 33.57
CA GLY A 69 12.36 -42.21 34.05
C GLY A 69 13.36 -41.96 35.17
N ARG A 70 13.96 -43.04 35.70
CA ARG A 70 14.99 -42.96 36.72
C ARG A 70 16.25 -42.28 36.19
N GLN A 71 17.01 -41.60 37.04
CA GLN A 71 18.22 -40.87 36.67
C GLN A 71 19.35 -41.78 36.14
N LYS A 72 19.42 -43.01 36.67
CA LYS A 72 20.42 -44.03 36.34
C LYS A 72 19.76 -45.41 36.29
N GLY A 73 20.43 -46.39 35.65
CA GLY A 73 20.01 -47.79 35.64
C GLY A 73 19.05 -48.19 34.51
N GLY A 74 18.72 -47.26 33.56
CA GLY A 74 17.80 -47.56 32.46
C GLY A 74 18.47 -47.76 31.09
N GLY A 75 19.79 -47.58 30.96
CA GLY A 75 20.52 -47.73 29.70
C GLY A 75 20.15 -46.71 28.60
N THR A 76 19.26 -45.76 28.91
CA THR A 76 18.73 -44.76 27.96
C THR A 76 19.19 -43.35 28.35
N ALA A 77 19.01 -42.40 27.40
CA ALA A 77 19.31 -41.00 27.67
C ALA A 77 18.50 -40.45 28.86
N ARG A 78 19.09 -39.50 29.56
CA ARG A 78 18.45 -38.85 30.70
C ARG A 78 17.44 -37.84 30.23
N HIS A 79 16.19 -37.95 30.67
CA HIS A 79 15.11 -37.04 30.33
C HIS A 79 14.47 -36.42 31.57
N GLY A 80 13.98 -35.19 31.41
CA GLY A 80 13.11 -34.55 32.39
C GLY A 80 11.66 -35.00 32.22
N ASP A 81 10.79 -34.07 31.97
CA ASP A 81 9.36 -34.29 31.70
C ASP A 81 9.07 -34.52 30.21
N ARG A 82 7.88 -35.02 29.91
CA ARG A 82 7.40 -35.23 28.54
C ARG A 82 6.93 -33.95 27.80
N ARG A 83 7.01 -32.78 28.45
CA ARG A 83 6.73 -31.47 27.85
C ARG A 83 7.93 -30.97 27.04
N ALA A 84 9.10 -31.55 27.22
CA ALA A 84 10.31 -31.11 26.52
C ALA A 84 10.17 -31.20 24.99
N PRO A 85 10.79 -30.26 24.20
CA PRO A 85 10.69 -30.21 22.75
C PRO A 85 11.17 -31.46 22.01
N ILE A 86 12.00 -32.28 22.67
CA ILE A 86 12.53 -33.52 22.10
C ILE A 86 11.48 -34.65 21.99
N PHE A 87 10.35 -34.51 22.67
CA PHE A 87 9.27 -35.50 22.61
C PHE A 87 8.20 -35.09 21.62
N VAL A 88 7.66 -36.07 20.91
CA VAL A 88 6.49 -35.88 20.05
C VAL A 88 5.31 -35.32 20.87
N GLY A 89 4.76 -34.19 20.45
CA GLY A 89 3.72 -33.45 21.18
C GLY A 89 4.24 -32.68 22.41
N GLY A 90 5.54 -32.51 22.58
CA GLY A 90 6.15 -31.56 23.51
C GLY A 90 6.05 -30.09 22.99
N GLY A 91 6.53 -29.16 23.83
CA GLY A 91 6.54 -27.75 23.48
C GLY A 91 7.48 -27.41 22.30
N LYS A 92 7.23 -26.32 21.63
CA LYS A 92 8.12 -25.81 20.59
C LYS A 92 9.27 -25.02 21.20
N ALA A 93 10.53 -25.43 20.92
CA ALA A 93 11.69 -24.63 21.30
C ALA A 93 11.80 -23.41 20.37
N HIS A 94 11.93 -22.20 20.92
CA HIS A 94 12.07 -20.95 20.18
C HIS A 94 10.97 -20.72 19.12
N GLY A 95 9.73 -21.10 19.45
CA GLY A 95 8.58 -20.88 18.58
C GLY A 95 8.20 -19.40 18.49
N PRO A 96 7.36 -19.04 17.49
CA PRO A 96 6.84 -17.69 17.39
C PRO A 96 5.98 -17.36 18.62
N ARG A 97 6.06 -16.10 19.07
CA ARG A 97 5.22 -15.56 20.15
C ARG A 97 4.22 -14.59 19.60
N VAL A 98 3.05 -14.54 20.22
CA VAL A 98 2.03 -13.53 19.89
C VAL A 98 2.63 -12.15 20.17
N ARG A 99 2.65 -11.30 19.16
CA ARG A 99 3.08 -9.90 19.25
C ARG A 99 2.34 -9.06 18.23
N ASP A 100 2.12 -7.81 18.54
CA ASP A 100 1.55 -6.84 17.61
C ASP A 100 2.66 -6.23 16.74
N PHE A 101 2.35 -6.08 15.45
CA PHE A 101 3.19 -5.39 14.48
C PHE A 101 2.59 -4.01 14.20
N ASP A 102 2.60 -3.14 15.20
CA ASP A 102 2.10 -1.75 15.06
C ASP A 102 3.20 -0.75 15.44
N PRO A 103 4.22 -0.59 14.57
CA PRO A 103 5.26 0.39 14.80
C PRO A 103 4.69 1.80 14.73
N SER A 104 5.13 2.67 15.60
CA SER A 104 4.78 4.08 15.56
C SER A 104 5.67 4.86 14.59
N LEU A 105 5.08 5.79 13.82
CA LEU A 105 5.82 6.72 12.97
C LEU A 105 5.24 8.13 13.11
N ASN A 106 6.09 9.12 13.29
CA ASN A 106 5.70 10.51 13.50
C ASN A 106 4.81 11.03 12.37
N LYS A 107 3.72 11.75 12.69
CA LYS A 107 2.78 12.31 11.72
C LYS A 107 3.47 13.18 10.65
N LYS A 108 4.41 14.04 11.06
CA LYS A 108 5.17 14.91 10.14
C LYS A 108 6.01 14.11 9.15
N VAL A 109 6.63 12.99 9.58
CA VAL A 109 7.42 12.11 8.69
C VAL A 109 6.52 11.41 7.68
N ARG A 110 5.32 10.95 8.09
CA ARG A 110 4.33 10.35 7.18
C ARG A 110 3.85 11.34 6.12
N ALA A 111 3.54 12.57 6.53
CA ALA A 111 3.13 13.65 5.62
C ALA A 111 4.26 13.99 4.64
N LEU A 112 5.49 14.12 5.12
CA LEU A 112 6.67 14.39 4.29
C LEU A 112 6.92 13.25 3.29
N GLY A 113 6.79 11.99 3.72
CA GLY A 113 6.92 10.84 2.84
C GLY A 113 5.88 10.83 1.72
N LEU A 114 4.63 11.21 2.00
CA LEU A 114 3.59 11.30 0.97
C LEU A 114 3.89 12.42 -0.04
N LYS A 115 4.31 13.61 0.42
CA LYS A 115 4.79 14.70 -0.46
C LYS A 115 5.94 14.25 -1.36
N MET A 116 6.92 13.53 -0.80
CA MET A 116 8.05 13.01 -1.55
C MET A 116 7.65 11.95 -2.59
N ALA A 117 6.68 11.08 -2.29
CA ALA A 117 6.18 10.10 -3.24
C ALA A 117 5.46 10.76 -4.44
N LEU A 118 4.62 11.77 -4.17
CA LEU A 118 3.97 12.57 -5.21
C LEU A 118 5.02 13.32 -6.06
N SER A 119 6.00 13.94 -5.42
CA SER A 119 7.09 14.66 -6.10
C SER A 119 7.96 13.73 -6.95
N ALA A 120 8.20 12.50 -6.50
CA ALA A 120 8.95 11.51 -7.28
C ALA A 120 8.22 11.16 -8.59
N LYS A 121 6.89 10.98 -8.55
CA LYS A 121 6.08 10.75 -9.75
C LYS A 121 6.04 11.97 -10.67
N ALA A 122 5.92 13.17 -10.11
CA ALA A 122 5.94 14.41 -10.88
C ALA A 122 7.29 14.63 -11.59
N LYS A 123 8.41 14.47 -10.87
CA LYS A 123 9.76 14.58 -11.44
C LYS A 123 10.07 13.50 -12.48
N GLY A 124 9.55 12.28 -12.29
CA GLY A 124 9.72 11.17 -13.22
C GLY A 124 8.86 11.28 -14.50
N GLY A 125 7.99 12.28 -14.61
CA GLY A 125 7.07 12.43 -15.74
C GLY A 125 5.92 11.40 -15.73
N ASN A 126 5.76 10.67 -14.64
CA ASN A 126 4.76 9.61 -14.48
C ASN A 126 3.50 10.10 -13.73
N LEU A 127 3.29 11.41 -13.68
CA LEU A 127 2.10 12.04 -13.12
C LEU A 127 1.23 12.58 -14.25
N VAL A 128 -0.02 12.14 -14.28
CA VAL A 128 -1.03 12.62 -15.23
C VAL A 128 -2.20 13.21 -14.45
N VAL A 129 -2.74 14.32 -14.95
CA VAL A 129 -3.93 14.92 -14.37
C VAL A 129 -5.10 14.78 -15.36
N LEU A 130 -6.20 14.19 -14.89
CA LEU A 130 -7.45 14.06 -15.61
C LEU A 130 -8.46 15.11 -15.11
N ASP A 131 -9.31 15.57 -16.00
CA ASP A 131 -10.39 16.49 -15.62
C ASP A 131 -11.40 15.79 -14.71
N ASN A 132 -11.94 14.65 -15.17
CA ASN A 132 -12.89 13.81 -14.46
C ASN A 132 -12.71 12.32 -14.87
N LEU A 133 -13.41 11.43 -14.16
CA LEU A 133 -13.45 9.99 -14.44
C LEU A 133 -14.81 9.54 -15.01
N ASP A 134 -15.52 10.42 -15.74
CA ASP A 134 -16.81 10.07 -16.28
C ASP A 134 -16.69 9.07 -17.42
N VAL A 135 -17.32 7.92 -17.24
CA VAL A 135 -17.39 6.84 -18.23
C VAL A 135 -18.84 6.75 -18.74
N LYS A 136 -19.04 6.80 -20.05
CA LYS A 136 -20.37 6.70 -20.66
C LYS A 136 -21.07 5.40 -20.35
N GLU A 137 -20.32 4.30 -20.37
CA GLU A 137 -20.79 2.96 -20.02
C GLU A 137 -19.78 2.29 -19.11
N ALA A 138 -20.25 1.68 -18.02
CA ALA A 138 -19.40 0.95 -17.06
C ALA A 138 -18.98 -0.42 -17.61
N LYS A 139 -18.22 -0.42 -18.74
CA LYS A 139 -17.70 -1.63 -19.37
C LYS A 139 -16.18 -1.67 -19.29
N THR A 140 -15.63 -2.80 -18.87
CA THR A 140 -14.17 -3.01 -18.74
C THR A 140 -13.43 -2.92 -20.08
N ALA A 141 -14.03 -3.44 -21.15
CA ALA A 141 -13.42 -3.42 -22.49
C ALA A 141 -13.24 -1.99 -23.01
N LEU A 142 -14.24 -1.13 -22.87
CA LEU A 142 -14.17 0.28 -23.28
C LEU A 142 -13.13 1.05 -22.46
N LEU A 143 -13.09 0.84 -21.16
CA LEU A 143 -12.10 1.48 -20.29
C LEU A 143 -10.68 1.06 -20.66
N LYS A 144 -10.45 -0.22 -20.92
CA LYS A 144 -9.15 -0.72 -21.37
C LYS A 144 -8.69 -0.10 -22.68
N GLU A 145 -9.60 0.07 -23.64
CA GLU A 145 -9.32 0.74 -24.91
C GLU A 145 -8.97 2.22 -24.72
N GLN A 146 -9.73 2.94 -23.87
CA GLN A 146 -9.47 4.35 -23.56
C GLN A 146 -8.10 4.55 -22.91
N ILE A 147 -7.76 3.74 -21.89
CA ILE A 147 -6.47 3.78 -21.22
C ILE A 147 -5.32 3.43 -22.15
N GLY A 148 -5.52 2.46 -23.04
CA GLY A 148 -4.53 2.11 -24.07
C GLY A 148 -4.23 3.26 -25.03
N LYS A 149 -5.24 4.06 -25.39
CA LYS A 149 -5.09 5.26 -26.23
C LYS A 149 -4.32 6.39 -25.53
N LEU A 150 -4.46 6.51 -24.20
CA LEU A 150 -3.76 7.52 -23.39
C LEU A 150 -2.28 7.17 -23.15
N GLY A 151 -1.86 5.93 -23.45
CA GLY A 151 -0.48 5.50 -23.32
C GLY A 151 0.02 5.40 -21.89
N PHE A 152 -0.88 5.25 -20.93
CA PHE A 152 -0.49 4.98 -19.55
C PHE A 152 0.18 3.60 -19.47
N GLY A 153 1.22 3.48 -18.64
CA GLY A 153 1.96 2.22 -18.46
C GLY A 153 1.08 1.04 -18.05
N LYS A 154 1.70 -0.09 -17.73
CA LYS A 154 0.98 -1.31 -17.37
C LYS A 154 0.36 -1.29 -15.97
N ASN A 155 0.79 -0.40 -15.09
CA ASN A 155 0.40 -0.39 -13.69
C ASN A 155 0.02 1.04 -13.29
N ILE A 156 -1.27 1.29 -13.11
CA ILE A 156 -1.84 2.63 -12.99
C ILE A 156 -2.55 2.76 -11.64
N LEU A 157 -2.20 3.79 -10.88
CA LEU A 157 -2.95 4.21 -9.71
C LEU A 157 -3.77 5.44 -10.06
N VAL A 158 -5.08 5.34 -9.93
CA VAL A 158 -6.02 6.45 -10.11
C VAL A 158 -6.46 6.94 -8.74
N ILE A 159 -6.31 8.23 -8.48
CA ILE A 159 -6.80 8.87 -7.25
C ILE A 159 -7.91 9.85 -7.63
N ASP A 160 -9.10 9.60 -7.09
CA ASP A 160 -10.28 10.45 -7.26
C ASP A 160 -10.47 11.37 -6.05
N GLY A 161 -11.50 12.22 -6.09
CA GLY A 161 -11.87 13.13 -5.02
C GLY A 161 -12.28 12.42 -3.72
N ASP A 162 -13.28 12.96 -3.02
CA ASP A 162 -13.78 12.35 -1.77
C ASP A 162 -14.61 11.09 -2.05
N ALA A 163 -15.41 11.10 -3.10
CA ALA A 163 -16.23 9.97 -3.52
C ALA A 163 -15.70 9.40 -4.84
N LEU A 164 -15.64 8.08 -4.93
CA LEU A 164 -15.23 7.40 -6.15
C LEU A 164 -16.36 7.48 -7.20
N ASN A 165 -15.99 7.73 -8.46
CA ASN A 165 -16.94 7.59 -9.55
C ASN A 165 -17.40 6.13 -9.69
N VAL A 166 -18.69 5.88 -9.46
CA VAL A 166 -19.27 4.53 -9.44
C VAL A 166 -19.14 3.83 -10.79
N GLY A 167 -19.29 4.56 -11.89
CA GLY A 167 -19.14 4.02 -13.25
C GLY A 167 -17.72 3.52 -13.51
N PHE A 168 -16.74 4.37 -13.19
CA PHE A 168 -15.32 4.02 -13.32
C PHE A 168 -14.92 2.88 -12.37
N ALA A 169 -15.36 2.91 -11.12
CA ALA A 169 -15.08 1.85 -10.15
C ALA A 169 -15.58 0.47 -10.61
N LYS A 170 -16.80 0.40 -11.19
CA LYS A 170 -17.33 -0.84 -11.76
C LYS A 170 -16.56 -1.30 -13.00
N ALA A 171 -16.15 -0.37 -13.86
CA ALA A 171 -15.41 -0.69 -15.07
C ALA A 171 -13.97 -1.14 -14.77
N SER A 172 -13.31 -0.58 -13.76
CA SER A 172 -11.91 -0.89 -13.39
C SER A 172 -11.77 -2.10 -12.48
N SER A 173 -12.80 -2.51 -11.75
CA SER A 173 -12.70 -3.54 -10.70
C SER A 173 -12.14 -4.89 -11.14
N ASN A 174 -12.29 -5.25 -12.41
CA ASN A 174 -11.75 -6.51 -12.97
C ASN A 174 -10.39 -6.33 -13.67
N LEU A 175 -9.85 -5.12 -13.72
CA LEU A 175 -8.57 -4.84 -14.36
C LEU A 175 -7.47 -4.83 -13.28
N SER A 176 -6.61 -5.84 -13.29
CA SER A 176 -5.49 -5.97 -12.34
C SER A 176 -4.40 -4.91 -12.52
N GLU A 177 -4.46 -4.17 -13.62
CA GLU A 177 -3.50 -3.13 -13.98
C GLU A 177 -3.88 -1.76 -13.42
N ILE A 178 -5.10 -1.62 -12.84
CA ILE A 178 -5.66 -0.33 -12.42
C ILE A 178 -6.17 -0.42 -11.00
N ASP A 179 -5.60 0.36 -10.12
CA ASP A 179 -6.09 0.55 -8.77
C ASP A 179 -6.74 1.93 -8.63
N LEU A 180 -7.91 2.00 -7.99
CA LEU A 180 -8.67 3.22 -7.76
C LEU A 180 -8.76 3.51 -6.27
N LEU A 181 -8.33 4.70 -5.86
CA LEU A 181 -8.37 5.16 -4.48
C LEU A 181 -9.04 6.53 -4.35
N PRO A 182 -9.76 6.82 -3.26
CA PRO A 182 -10.16 8.18 -2.92
C PRO A 182 -8.94 8.99 -2.42
N ALA A 183 -9.00 10.31 -2.47
CA ALA A 183 -7.91 11.19 -2.02
C ALA A 183 -7.49 10.94 -0.56
N VAL A 184 -8.44 10.58 0.32
CA VAL A 184 -8.17 10.19 1.71
C VAL A 184 -7.33 8.91 1.79
N GLY A 185 -7.54 7.96 0.86
CA GLY A 185 -6.83 6.69 0.77
C GLY A 185 -5.42 6.78 0.18
N ALA A 186 -5.02 7.93 -0.36
CA ALA A 186 -3.70 8.13 -0.95
C ALA A 186 -2.58 7.79 0.05
N ASN A 187 -1.69 6.89 -0.34
CA ASN A 187 -0.61 6.39 0.51
C ASN A 187 0.68 6.15 -0.28
N VAL A 188 1.81 6.15 0.43
CA VAL A 188 3.14 6.08 -0.18
C VAL A 188 3.39 4.75 -0.88
N TYR A 189 2.96 3.64 -0.28
CA TYR A 189 3.20 2.31 -0.83
C TYR A 189 2.54 2.14 -2.20
N ASP A 190 1.25 2.44 -2.33
CA ASP A 190 0.52 2.27 -3.58
C ASP A 190 1.02 3.26 -4.66
N ILE A 191 1.35 4.52 -4.29
CA ILE A 191 1.93 5.49 -5.23
C ILE A 191 3.27 4.99 -5.81
N LEU A 192 4.14 4.40 -4.99
CA LEU A 192 5.44 3.92 -5.46
C LEU A 192 5.34 2.59 -6.20
N ASN A 193 4.38 1.74 -5.83
CA ASN A 193 4.17 0.42 -6.44
C ASN A 193 3.69 0.51 -7.90
N HIS A 194 2.91 1.53 -8.24
CA HIS A 194 2.39 1.74 -9.60
C HIS A 194 3.36 2.57 -10.44
N GLU A 195 3.39 2.33 -11.75
CA GLU A 195 4.23 3.11 -12.68
C GLU A 195 3.67 4.51 -12.87
N THR A 196 2.41 4.61 -13.25
CA THR A 196 1.75 5.87 -13.54
C THR A 196 0.77 6.25 -12.43
N LEU A 197 0.85 7.49 -12.00
CA LEU A 197 -0.09 8.11 -11.06
C LEU A 197 -1.03 9.05 -11.83
N VAL A 198 -2.31 8.76 -11.75
CA VAL A 198 -3.38 9.56 -12.35
C VAL A 198 -4.16 10.26 -11.25
N LEU A 199 -4.26 11.57 -11.29
CA LEU A 199 -5.03 12.38 -10.35
C LEU A 199 -6.18 13.06 -11.07
N THR A 200 -7.37 13.11 -10.47
CA THR A 200 -8.42 14.01 -10.89
C THR A 200 -8.15 15.42 -10.37
N ARG A 201 -8.75 16.46 -10.99
CA ARG A 201 -8.67 17.83 -10.46
C ARG A 201 -9.13 17.90 -9.01
N ALA A 202 -10.25 17.25 -8.69
CA ALA A 202 -10.78 17.17 -7.34
C ALA A 202 -9.78 16.51 -6.37
N ALA A 203 -9.07 15.48 -6.82
CA ALA A 203 -8.03 14.83 -6.00
C ALA A 203 -6.85 15.77 -5.74
N VAL A 204 -6.41 16.55 -6.72
CA VAL A 204 -5.32 17.53 -6.52
C VAL A 204 -5.69 18.54 -5.44
N GLU A 205 -6.87 19.18 -5.55
CA GLU A 205 -7.35 20.15 -4.57
C GLU A 205 -7.43 19.56 -3.15
N LYS A 206 -7.92 18.33 -3.03
CA LYS A 206 -8.03 17.64 -1.74
C LYS A 206 -6.67 17.25 -1.16
N LEU A 207 -5.74 16.79 -1.99
CA LEU A 207 -4.38 16.47 -1.55
C LEU A 207 -3.64 17.74 -1.08
N GLU A 208 -3.76 18.85 -1.80
CA GLU A 208 -3.18 20.13 -1.37
C GLU A 208 -3.81 20.63 -0.06
N GLY A 209 -5.14 20.57 0.06
CA GLY A 209 -5.86 20.91 1.29
C GLY A 209 -5.43 20.06 2.49
N ARG A 210 -5.15 18.77 2.29
CA ARG A 210 -4.67 17.86 3.35
C ARG A 210 -3.32 18.28 3.96
N PHE A 211 -2.51 19.01 3.21
CA PHE A 211 -1.17 19.43 3.66
C PHE A 211 -1.09 20.87 4.15
N ASN A 212 -2.14 21.66 3.94
CA ASN A 212 -2.23 23.06 4.38
C ASN A 212 -2.86 23.21 5.77
N GLY A 213 -3.32 22.11 6.39
CA GLY A 213 -3.90 22.05 7.75
C GLY A 213 -2.87 21.42 8.77
#